data_82e6cc6389f5d1afe5a6b3fa603bae46
#
_entry.id   82e6cc6389f5d1afe5a6b3fa603bae46
#
_cell.length_a   1.000
_cell.length_b   1.000
_cell.length_c   1.000
_cell.angle_alpha   90.00
_cell.angle_beta   90.00
_cell.angle_gamma   90.00
#
_symmetry.space_group_name_H-M   'P 1'
#
loop_
_entity.id
_entity.type
_entity.pdbx_description
1 polymer ?
#
loop_
_entity_poly.entity_id
_entity_poly.type
_entity_poly.pdbx_seq_one_letter_code
_entity_poly.pdbx_strand_id
1 'polypeptide(L)'
;MTDLTTSPTNGAPAADAPSVPEKLARSTFDVLPLSRELRETLAEMGYVHPTPVQLAVWEPATRGKDAVVQARTGTGKTAAFGLPIVDHVVRRSVPHAQVLCLCPTRELALQVAGELERLSKRKNIRVLAVYGGAPMPKQIEAIAAGAQVIVGTPGRTLDHIRRGTLDTKHIKLLVLDESDEMLSMGFERELTAILESLPKERQTLLFSATVPPDIERIAKSRLRTPEFITLSGDHIGALAMVETASDREERLT
;
A
#
# COMPACT_ATOMS: atom_id res chain seq x y z
N MET A 1 -16.08 -63.21 -4.97
CA MET A 1 -17.07 -62.57 -5.84
C MET A 1 -17.71 -61.46 -5.05
N THR A 2 -17.29 -60.25 -5.29
CA THR A 2 -18.11 -59.04 -5.31
C THR A 2 -17.17 -57.84 -5.60
N ASP A 3 -17.33 -57.33 -6.77
CA ASP A 3 -16.66 -56.13 -7.28
C ASP A 3 -17.07 -54.89 -6.49
N LEU A 4 -16.09 -54.06 -6.13
CA LEU A 4 -16.29 -52.71 -5.67
C LEU A 4 -15.73 -51.75 -6.72
N THR A 5 -16.60 -51.27 -7.61
CA THR A 5 -16.38 -50.20 -8.54
C THR A 5 -16.20 -48.87 -7.80
N THR A 6 -15.00 -48.34 -7.84
CA THR A 6 -14.70 -46.95 -7.43
C THR A 6 -15.00 -46.02 -8.60
N SER A 7 -15.98 -45.11 -8.37
CA SER A 7 -16.26 -43.99 -9.27
C SER A 7 -15.17 -42.91 -9.15
N PRO A 8 -14.73 -42.31 -10.26
CA PRO A 8 -13.81 -41.13 -10.21
C PRO A 8 -14.60 -39.86 -9.87
N THR A 9 -14.17 -39.17 -8.82
CA THR A 9 -14.61 -37.82 -8.49
C THR A 9 -14.10 -36.85 -9.55
N ASN A 10 -15.02 -36.31 -10.32
CA ASN A 10 -14.78 -35.17 -11.22
C ASN A 10 -14.44 -33.93 -10.38
N GLY A 11 -13.16 -33.55 -10.32
CA GLY A 11 -12.73 -32.24 -9.89
C GLY A 11 -13.08 -31.21 -10.97
N ALA A 12 -13.96 -30.28 -10.65
CA ALA A 12 -14.21 -29.12 -11.51
C ALA A 12 -12.92 -28.32 -11.70
N PRO A 13 -12.62 -27.82 -12.91
CA PRO A 13 -11.45 -26.98 -13.13
C PRO A 13 -11.66 -25.65 -12.38
N ALA A 14 -10.63 -25.26 -11.62
CA ALA A 14 -10.54 -23.93 -11.02
C ALA A 14 -10.63 -22.87 -12.14
N ALA A 15 -11.56 -21.93 -11.96
CA ALA A 15 -11.74 -20.84 -12.90
C ALA A 15 -10.43 -20.05 -13.03
N ASP A 16 -9.95 -19.89 -14.26
CA ASP A 16 -8.78 -19.08 -14.62
C ASP A 16 -8.97 -17.64 -14.14
N ALA A 17 -8.18 -17.24 -13.15
CA ALA A 17 -8.06 -15.84 -12.76
C ALA A 17 -7.39 -15.06 -13.92
N PRO A 18 -7.83 -13.84 -14.26
CA PRO A 18 -7.26 -13.06 -15.34
C PRO A 18 -5.79 -12.74 -15.07
N SER A 19 -4.91 -13.30 -15.86
CA SER A 19 -3.47 -13.04 -15.84
C SER A 19 -3.16 -11.71 -16.54
N VAL A 20 -2.20 -10.92 -16.02
CA VAL A 20 -1.66 -9.78 -16.78
C VAL A 20 -1.10 -10.32 -18.10
N PRO A 21 -1.45 -9.73 -19.24
CA PRO A 21 -0.93 -10.17 -20.52
C PRO A 21 0.61 -10.21 -20.49
N GLU A 22 1.21 -11.30 -20.94
CA GLU A 22 2.67 -11.52 -20.99
C GLU A 22 3.41 -10.35 -21.67
N LYS A 23 2.72 -9.64 -22.56
CA LYS A 23 3.17 -8.45 -23.26
C LYS A 23 3.40 -7.24 -22.34
N LEU A 24 2.67 -7.14 -21.21
CA LEU A 24 2.85 -6.06 -20.20
C LEU A 24 4.04 -6.36 -19.27
N ALA A 25 4.34 -7.62 -18.99
CA ALA A 25 5.45 -8.01 -18.12
C ALA A 25 6.84 -7.70 -18.74
N ARG A 26 6.92 -7.45 -20.05
CA ARG A 26 8.16 -7.06 -20.78
C ARG A 26 8.17 -5.58 -21.18
N SER A 27 7.19 -4.80 -20.74
CA SER A 27 7.08 -3.38 -21.08
C SER A 27 8.06 -2.55 -20.27
N THR A 28 8.55 -1.45 -20.84
CA THR A 28 9.28 -0.42 -20.10
C THR A 28 8.28 0.44 -19.29
N PHE A 29 8.78 1.32 -18.41
CA PHE A 29 7.94 2.26 -17.67
C PHE A 29 7.13 3.23 -18.55
N ASP A 30 7.33 3.21 -19.87
CA ASP A 30 6.54 4.01 -20.83
C ASP A 30 5.06 3.60 -20.91
N VAL A 31 4.71 2.40 -20.42
CA VAL A 31 3.30 1.97 -20.31
C VAL A 31 2.54 2.71 -19.20
N LEU A 32 3.26 3.34 -18.27
CA LEU A 32 2.68 4.16 -17.23
C LEU A 32 2.75 5.65 -17.60
N PRO A 33 1.67 6.42 -17.41
CA PRO A 33 1.65 7.86 -17.72
C PRO A 33 2.40 8.68 -16.65
N LEU A 34 3.71 8.43 -16.51
CA LEU A 34 4.58 9.10 -15.56
C LEU A 34 5.00 10.48 -16.08
N SER A 35 5.20 11.41 -15.15
CA SER A 35 5.84 12.69 -15.47
C SER A 35 7.27 12.50 -15.97
N ARG A 36 7.76 13.49 -16.72
CA ARG A 36 9.14 13.47 -17.25
C ARG A 36 10.18 13.34 -16.12
N GLU A 37 10.02 14.12 -15.06
CA GLU A 37 10.93 14.13 -13.92
C GLU A 37 11.03 12.76 -13.24
N LEU A 38 9.90 12.03 -13.13
CA LEU A 38 9.91 10.71 -12.52
C LEU A 38 10.52 9.67 -13.46
N ARG A 39 10.28 9.74 -14.77
CA ARG A 39 10.93 8.86 -15.76
C ARG A 39 12.46 9.02 -15.74
N GLU A 40 12.95 10.26 -15.72
CA GLU A 40 14.38 10.55 -15.64
C GLU A 40 14.97 10.01 -14.32
N THR A 41 14.24 10.14 -13.20
CA THR A 41 14.65 9.58 -11.91
C THR A 41 14.73 8.05 -11.95
N LEU A 42 13.73 7.37 -12.53
CA LEU A 42 13.73 5.92 -12.67
C LEU A 42 14.90 5.41 -13.52
N ALA A 43 15.20 6.11 -14.62
CA ALA A 43 16.34 5.80 -15.47
C ALA A 43 17.68 5.94 -14.71
N GLU A 44 17.86 7.01 -13.91
CA GLU A 44 19.03 7.18 -13.03
C GLU A 44 19.14 6.08 -11.97
N MET A 45 18.00 5.58 -11.46
CA MET A 45 17.95 4.50 -10.48
C MET A 45 18.14 3.11 -11.10
N GLY A 46 18.22 3.03 -12.45
CA GLY A 46 18.37 1.75 -13.16
C GLY A 46 17.07 0.92 -13.25
N TYR A 47 15.91 1.54 -13.03
CA TYR A 47 14.62 0.90 -13.22
C TYR A 47 14.28 0.85 -14.72
N VAL A 48 14.27 -0.36 -15.30
CA VAL A 48 14.00 -0.55 -16.73
C VAL A 48 12.58 -1.02 -16.97
N HIS A 49 12.13 -2.00 -16.20
CA HIS A 49 10.82 -2.63 -16.36
C HIS A 49 10.00 -2.51 -15.07
N PRO A 50 8.72 -2.12 -15.15
CA PRO A 50 7.85 -2.16 -13.99
C PRO A 50 7.56 -3.61 -13.59
N THR A 51 7.53 -3.86 -12.29
CA THR A 51 7.11 -5.15 -11.76
C THR A 51 5.58 -5.31 -11.84
N PRO A 52 5.07 -6.56 -11.79
CA PRO A 52 3.63 -6.81 -11.78
C PRO A 52 2.87 -6.00 -10.73
N VAL A 53 3.39 -5.87 -9.50
CA VAL A 53 2.73 -5.09 -8.44
C VAL A 53 2.67 -3.60 -8.78
N GLN A 54 3.71 -3.05 -9.41
CA GLN A 54 3.75 -1.65 -9.82
C GLN A 54 2.71 -1.35 -10.89
N LEU A 55 2.52 -2.25 -11.85
CA LEU A 55 1.48 -2.14 -12.88
C LEU A 55 0.07 -2.23 -12.27
N ALA A 56 -0.16 -3.22 -11.41
CA ALA A 56 -1.48 -3.48 -10.83
C ALA A 56 -1.95 -2.38 -9.87
N VAL A 57 -1.03 -1.78 -9.10
CA VAL A 57 -1.35 -0.75 -8.11
C VAL A 57 -1.49 0.64 -8.73
N TRP A 58 -0.89 0.89 -9.88
CA TRP A 58 -0.85 2.21 -10.50
C TRP A 58 -2.24 2.83 -10.70
N GLU A 59 -3.14 2.10 -11.35
CA GLU A 59 -4.46 2.62 -11.68
C GLU A 59 -5.33 2.87 -10.44
N PRO A 60 -5.52 1.93 -9.51
CA PRO A 60 -6.24 2.19 -8.26
C PRO A 60 -5.64 3.36 -7.48
N ALA A 61 -4.32 3.41 -7.35
CA ALA A 61 -3.64 4.44 -6.57
C ALA A 61 -3.81 5.84 -7.18
N THR A 62 -3.73 6.00 -8.49
CA THR A 62 -3.88 7.29 -9.16
C THR A 62 -5.32 7.76 -9.25
N ARG A 63 -6.30 6.83 -9.21
CA ARG A 63 -7.74 7.13 -9.16
C ARG A 63 -8.28 7.38 -7.74
N GLY A 64 -7.44 7.31 -6.72
CA GLY A 64 -7.86 7.52 -5.34
C GLY A 64 -8.71 6.38 -4.77
N LYS A 65 -8.61 5.17 -5.34
CA LYS A 65 -9.29 3.97 -4.86
C LYS A 65 -8.51 3.34 -3.71
N ASP A 66 -9.24 2.85 -2.73
CA ASP A 66 -8.64 2.01 -1.70
C ASP A 66 -8.28 0.65 -2.29
N ALA A 67 -7.18 0.05 -1.84
CA ALA A 67 -6.77 -1.27 -2.30
C ALA A 67 -6.16 -2.11 -1.19
N VAL A 68 -6.41 -3.41 -1.25
CA VAL A 68 -5.71 -4.44 -0.50
C VAL A 68 -4.83 -5.22 -1.47
N VAL A 69 -3.53 -5.13 -1.28
CA VAL A 69 -2.52 -5.70 -2.18
C VAL A 69 -1.81 -6.84 -1.46
N GLN A 70 -2.11 -8.06 -1.88
CA GLN A 70 -1.40 -9.24 -1.41
C GLN A 70 -0.18 -9.48 -2.28
N ALA A 71 1.01 -9.19 -1.75
CA ALA A 71 2.27 -9.33 -2.45
C ALA A 71 3.42 -9.63 -1.48
N ARG A 72 4.31 -10.54 -1.88
CA ARG A 72 5.48 -10.95 -1.09
C ARG A 72 6.50 -9.81 -0.96
N THR A 73 7.37 -9.92 0.04
CA THR A 73 8.53 -9.01 0.18
C THR A 73 9.46 -9.16 -1.04
N GLY A 74 10.07 -8.05 -1.46
CA GLY A 74 10.99 -8.04 -2.61
C GLY A 74 10.34 -7.96 -3.99
N THR A 75 9.00 -7.85 -4.09
CA THR A 75 8.29 -7.72 -5.38
C THR A 75 8.26 -6.30 -5.96
N GLY A 76 8.84 -5.31 -5.26
CA GLY A 76 8.83 -3.91 -5.68
C GLY A 76 7.64 -3.11 -5.15
N LYS A 77 7.04 -3.51 -4.01
CA LYS A 77 5.91 -2.81 -3.36
C LYS A 77 6.19 -1.34 -3.09
N THR A 78 7.39 -1.02 -2.60
CA THR A 78 7.74 0.37 -2.26
C THR A 78 7.60 1.30 -3.46
N ALA A 79 8.10 0.91 -4.62
CA ALA A 79 7.90 1.69 -5.84
C ALA A 79 6.44 1.62 -6.32
N ALA A 80 5.70 0.53 -6.07
CA ALA A 80 4.29 0.43 -6.47
C ALA A 80 3.42 1.52 -5.84
N PHE A 81 3.62 1.85 -4.57
CA PHE A 81 2.94 3.01 -3.96
C PHE A 81 3.75 4.30 -4.08
N GLY A 82 5.07 4.23 -4.19
CA GLY A 82 5.94 5.39 -4.31
C GLY A 82 5.74 6.20 -5.58
N LEU A 83 5.58 5.51 -6.71
CA LEU A 83 5.35 6.16 -8.01
C LEU A 83 4.10 7.07 -8.00
N PRO A 84 2.89 6.57 -7.63
CA PRO A 84 1.71 7.42 -7.54
C PRO A 84 1.80 8.49 -6.44
N ILE A 85 2.46 8.21 -5.30
CA ILE A 85 2.71 9.22 -4.26
C ILE A 85 3.43 10.43 -4.85
N VAL A 86 4.55 10.18 -5.52
CA VAL A 86 5.44 11.22 -6.05
C VAL A 86 4.81 11.95 -7.23
N ASP A 87 4.04 11.25 -8.07
CA ASP A 87 3.54 11.81 -9.32
C ASP A 87 2.14 12.44 -9.20
N HIS A 88 1.27 11.89 -8.35
CA HIS A 88 -0.15 12.27 -8.31
C HIS A 88 -0.64 12.80 -6.95
N VAL A 89 -0.17 12.22 -5.84
CA VAL A 89 -0.77 12.49 -4.52
C VAL A 89 -0.20 13.75 -3.89
N VAL A 90 1.13 13.91 -3.88
CA VAL A 90 1.78 15.00 -3.18
C VAL A 90 1.74 16.29 -3.98
N ARG A 91 1.17 17.33 -3.37
CA ARG A 91 1.22 18.71 -3.89
C ARG A 91 2.35 19.47 -3.24
N ARG A 92 3.36 19.87 -4.01
CA ARG A 92 4.58 20.56 -3.54
C ARG A 92 4.30 21.89 -2.84
N SER A 93 3.24 22.59 -3.25
CA SER A 93 2.84 23.86 -2.65
C SER A 93 2.23 23.75 -1.25
N VAL A 94 1.94 22.53 -0.80
CA VAL A 94 1.33 22.30 0.52
C VAL A 94 2.41 21.83 1.50
N PRO A 95 2.83 22.67 2.48
CA PRO A 95 3.93 22.38 3.39
C PRO A 95 3.45 21.58 4.62
N HIS A 96 2.63 20.56 4.41
CA HIS A 96 2.10 19.69 5.45
C HIS A 96 2.20 18.24 5.01
N ALA A 97 2.15 17.32 5.98
CA ALA A 97 2.09 15.89 5.70
C ALA A 97 0.82 15.54 4.93
N GLN A 98 0.96 14.99 3.73
CA GLN A 98 -0.11 14.60 2.84
C GLN A 98 -0.21 13.08 2.69
N VAL A 99 0.88 12.39 2.99
CA VAL A 99 1.00 10.93 2.92
C VAL A 99 1.58 10.42 4.23
N LEU A 100 0.95 9.38 4.76
CA LEU A 100 1.46 8.62 5.89
C LEU A 100 1.67 7.17 5.44
N CYS A 101 2.91 6.67 5.55
CA CYS A 101 3.25 5.27 5.35
C CYS A 101 3.59 4.66 6.72
N LEU A 102 2.94 3.58 7.10
CA LEU A 102 3.24 2.83 8.32
C LEU A 102 3.95 1.53 7.98
N CYS A 103 5.03 1.26 8.69
CA CYS A 103 5.87 0.08 8.57
C CYS A 103 6.07 -0.56 9.95
N PRO A 104 6.21 -1.91 10.04
CA PRO A 104 6.35 -2.60 11.33
C PRO A 104 7.64 -2.26 12.08
N THR A 105 8.72 -2.04 11.35
CA THR A 105 10.06 -1.88 11.94
C THR A 105 10.71 -0.57 11.54
N ARG A 106 11.67 -0.13 12.35
CA ARG A 106 12.52 1.02 12.07
C ARG A 106 13.31 0.84 10.77
N GLU A 107 13.85 -0.34 10.58
CA GLU A 107 14.67 -0.70 9.43
C GLU A 107 13.87 -0.57 8.14
N LEU A 108 12.65 -1.10 8.11
CA LEU A 108 11.76 -0.99 6.96
C LEU A 108 11.33 0.47 6.74
N ALA A 109 11.00 1.21 7.80
CA ALA A 109 10.63 2.62 7.68
C ALA A 109 11.76 3.46 7.06
N LEU A 110 13.02 3.20 7.45
CA LEU A 110 14.20 3.85 6.86
C LEU A 110 14.41 3.47 5.40
N GLN A 111 14.23 2.18 5.07
CA GLN A 111 14.34 1.68 3.70
C GLN A 111 13.29 2.32 2.78
N VAL A 112 12.03 2.32 3.22
CA VAL A 112 10.91 2.91 2.48
C VAL A 112 11.12 4.42 2.32
N ALA A 113 11.50 5.13 3.39
CA ALA A 113 11.77 6.56 3.31
C ALA A 113 12.89 6.86 2.31
N GLY A 114 14.00 6.14 2.38
CA GLY A 114 15.14 6.33 1.46
C GLY A 114 14.78 6.05 0.00
N GLU A 115 13.89 5.09 -0.26
CA GLU A 115 13.41 4.85 -1.64
C GLU A 115 12.48 5.96 -2.11
N LEU A 116 11.55 6.43 -1.28
CA LEU A 116 10.69 7.56 -1.60
C LEU A 116 11.47 8.87 -1.78
N GLU A 117 12.53 9.10 -1.00
CA GLU A 117 13.45 10.22 -1.20
C GLU A 117 14.14 10.17 -2.57
N ARG A 118 14.63 9.00 -2.96
CA ARG A 118 15.26 8.80 -4.29
C ARG A 118 14.26 9.04 -5.41
N LEU A 119 13.05 8.47 -5.32
CA LEU A 119 11.99 8.67 -6.31
C LEU A 119 11.57 10.15 -6.43
N SER A 120 11.57 10.88 -5.31
CA SER A 120 11.16 12.29 -5.25
C SER A 120 12.26 13.31 -5.52
N LYS A 121 13.48 12.88 -5.79
CA LYS A 121 14.66 13.72 -5.94
C LYS A 121 14.45 14.93 -6.86
N ARG A 122 13.84 14.75 -8.03
CA ARG A 122 13.59 15.81 -9.00
C ARG A 122 12.33 16.62 -8.72
N LYS A 123 11.48 16.14 -7.80
CA LYS A 123 10.21 16.80 -7.44
C LYS A 123 10.26 17.61 -6.15
N ASN A 124 11.41 17.66 -5.47
CA ASN A 124 11.59 18.38 -4.19
C ASN A 124 10.51 18.07 -3.15
N ILE A 125 10.10 16.82 -3.05
CA ILE A 125 9.19 16.34 -2.02
C ILE A 125 10.02 15.95 -0.80
N ARG A 126 9.63 16.45 0.37
CA ARG A 126 10.31 16.14 1.63
C ARG A 126 9.70 14.89 2.24
N VAL A 127 10.51 13.86 2.36
CA VAL A 127 10.19 12.60 3.03
C VAL A 127 10.86 12.60 4.39
N LEU A 128 10.18 12.09 5.41
CA LEU A 128 10.70 11.98 6.77
C LEU A 128 10.42 10.61 7.35
N ALA A 129 11.44 9.95 7.86
CA ALA A 129 11.29 8.73 8.66
C ALA A 129 11.04 9.07 10.14
N VAL A 130 9.98 8.47 10.72
CA VAL A 130 9.52 8.70 12.10
C VAL A 130 9.47 7.37 12.85
N TYR A 131 10.41 7.13 13.77
CA TYR A 131 10.55 5.85 14.45
C TYR A 131 11.10 6.00 15.87
N GLY A 132 10.88 5.01 16.71
CA GLY A 132 11.38 4.95 18.07
C GLY A 132 12.91 4.83 18.13
N GLY A 133 13.51 5.34 19.22
CA GLY A 133 14.97 5.31 19.42
C GLY A 133 15.71 6.48 18.74
N ALA A 134 15.07 7.27 17.87
CA ALA A 134 15.64 8.51 17.37
C ALA A 134 15.19 9.71 18.22
N PRO A 135 15.98 10.80 18.27
CA PRO A 135 15.65 12.00 19.03
C PRO A 135 14.35 12.64 18.58
N MET A 136 13.36 12.70 19.46
CA MET A 136 12.05 13.32 19.23
C MET A 136 12.14 14.77 18.73
N PRO A 137 12.97 15.66 19.31
CA PRO A 137 13.06 17.06 18.88
C PRO A 137 13.42 17.21 17.40
N LYS A 138 14.34 16.39 16.88
CA LYS A 138 14.74 16.42 15.45
C LYS A 138 13.58 16.02 14.52
N GLN A 139 12.76 15.06 14.94
CA GLN A 139 11.59 14.67 14.16
C GLN A 139 10.53 15.77 14.18
N ILE A 140 10.29 16.43 15.33
CA ILE A 140 9.37 17.56 15.46
C ILE A 140 9.81 18.70 14.54
N GLU A 141 11.09 19.06 14.58
CA GLU A 141 11.66 20.11 13.72
C GLU A 141 11.48 19.80 12.24
N ALA A 142 11.75 18.57 11.81
CA ALA A 142 11.61 18.16 10.42
C ALA A 142 10.13 18.12 9.96
N ILE A 143 9.20 17.73 10.83
CA ILE A 143 7.76 17.82 10.55
C ILE A 143 7.36 19.29 10.38
N ALA A 144 7.76 20.15 11.33
CA ALA A 144 7.46 21.58 11.29
C ALA A 144 8.07 22.30 10.10
N ALA A 145 9.23 21.82 9.60
CA ALA A 145 9.85 22.30 8.36
C ALA A 145 9.06 21.93 7.11
N GLY A 146 7.97 21.17 7.22
CA GLY A 146 7.04 20.86 6.14
C GLY A 146 7.34 19.55 5.42
N ALA A 147 7.65 18.49 6.13
CA ALA A 147 7.69 17.14 5.58
C ALA A 147 6.31 16.77 5.00
N GLN A 148 6.29 16.33 3.75
CA GLN A 148 5.06 16.06 3.00
C GLN A 148 4.70 14.58 2.98
N VAL A 149 5.70 13.72 3.11
CA VAL A 149 5.55 12.27 3.24
C VAL A 149 6.19 11.84 4.56
N ILE A 150 5.39 11.23 5.41
CA ILE A 150 5.85 10.64 6.67
C ILE A 150 5.87 9.13 6.52
N VAL A 151 7.02 8.52 6.81
CA VAL A 151 7.16 7.06 6.88
C VAL A 151 7.47 6.70 8.32
N GLY A 152 6.60 5.96 8.99
CA GLY A 152 6.76 5.77 10.43
C GLY A 152 6.45 4.38 10.94
N THR A 153 6.97 4.07 12.13
CA THR A 153 6.50 2.94 12.93
C THR A 153 5.27 3.36 13.75
N PRO A 154 4.29 2.44 13.98
CA PRO A 154 3.02 2.80 14.61
C PRO A 154 3.16 3.57 15.92
N GLY A 155 3.95 3.05 16.88
CA GLY A 155 4.07 3.66 18.21
C GLY A 155 4.60 5.10 18.20
N ARG A 156 5.67 5.39 17.43
CA ARG A 156 6.25 6.73 17.35
C ARG A 156 5.35 7.69 16.55
N THR A 157 4.69 7.20 15.51
CA THR A 157 3.72 7.99 14.74
C THR A 157 2.56 8.41 15.62
N LEU A 158 2.00 7.49 16.42
CA LEU A 158 0.93 7.78 17.36
C LEU A 158 1.36 8.78 18.44
N ASP A 159 2.60 8.70 18.91
CA ASP A 159 3.16 9.64 19.88
C ASP A 159 3.21 11.09 19.31
N HIS A 160 3.65 11.24 18.05
CA HIS A 160 3.61 12.54 17.36
C HIS A 160 2.17 13.07 17.18
N ILE A 161 1.22 12.20 16.83
CA ILE A 161 -0.20 12.57 16.67
C ILE A 161 -0.77 13.04 18.02
N ARG A 162 -0.56 12.28 19.09
CA ARG A 162 -1.05 12.60 20.43
C ARG A 162 -0.46 13.89 21.02
N ARG A 163 0.78 14.19 20.66
CA ARG A 163 1.45 15.46 21.02
C ARG A 163 1.02 16.63 20.15
N GLY A 164 0.25 16.41 19.10
CA GLY A 164 -0.12 17.44 18.13
C GLY A 164 1.05 17.94 17.26
N THR A 165 2.20 17.26 17.28
CA THR A 165 3.37 17.61 16.45
C THR A 165 3.24 17.11 15.02
N LEU A 166 2.41 16.10 14.77
CA LEU A 166 1.98 15.67 13.44
C LEU A 166 0.48 15.97 13.28
N ASP A 167 0.16 17.01 12.51
CA ASP A 167 -1.21 17.30 12.11
C ASP A 167 -1.66 16.36 11.00
N THR A 168 -2.69 15.57 11.27
CA THR A 168 -3.22 14.55 10.36
C THR A 168 -4.24 15.09 9.35
N LYS A 169 -4.74 16.32 9.51
CA LYS A 169 -5.85 16.88 8.73
C LYS A 169 -5.62 16.92 7.23
N HIS A 170 -4.36 16.98 6.83
CA HIS A 170 -3.97 17.08 5.41
C HIS A 170 -3.57 15.74 4.79
N ILE A 171 -3.64 14.63 5.55
CA ILE A 171 -3.34 13.29 5.04
C ILE A 171 -4.42 12.86 4.04
N LYS A 172 -4.00 12.63 2.80
CA LYS A 172 -4.84 12.19 1.69
C LYS A 172 -4.67 10.72 1.37
N LEU A 173 -3.49 10.19 1.67
CA LEU A 173 -3.15 8.79 1.43
C LEU A 173 -2.51 8.19 2.68
N LEU A 174 -3.05 7.06 3.10
CA LEU A 174 -2.44 6.15 4.06
C LEU A 174 -1.94 4.91 3.33
N VAL A 175 -0.70 4.54 3.56
CA VAL A 175 -0.12 3.26 3.17
C VAL A 175 0.17 2.45 4.42
N LEU A 176 -0.32 1.22 4.46
CA LEU A 176 0.03 0.22 5.47
C LEU A 176 0.91 -0.82 4.79
N ASP A 177 2.20 -0.80 5.03
CA ASP A 177 3.14 -1.77 4.45
C ASP A 177 3.47 -2.87 5.46
N GLU A 178 3.48 -4.12 5.00
CA GLU A 178 3.63 -5.31 5.84
C GLU A 178 2.64 -5.34 7.01
N SER A 179 1.35 -5.16 6.67
CA SER A 179 0.28 -5.01 7.66
C SER A 179 0.11 -6.25 8.54
N ASP A 180 0.29 -7.44 7.99
CA ASP A 180 0.28 -8.72 8.72
C ASP A 180 1.38 -8.76 9.78
N GLU A 181 2.58 -8.25 9.46
CA GLU A 181 3.68 -8.17 10.41
C GLU A 181 3.39 -7.15 11.52
N MET A 182 2.81 -5.98 11.18
CA MET A 182 2.40 -5.01 12.20
C MET A 182 1.41 -5.61 13.21
N LEU A 183 0.45 -6.42 12.76
CA LEU A 183 -0.51 -7.08 13.65
C LEU A 183 0.16 -8.20 14.46
N SER A 184 1.05 -8.99 13.85
CA SER A 184 1.79 -10.04 14.54
C SER A 184 2.69 -9.49 15.66
N MET A 185 3.21 -8.27 15.48
CA MET A 185 3.96 -7.53 16.50
C MET A 185 3.09 -6.86 17.57
N GLY A 186 1.77 -6.95 17.47
CA GLY A 186 0.82 -6.44 18.46
C GLY A 186 0.48 -4.95 18.31
N PHE A 187 0.73 -4.32 17.17
CA PHE A 187 0.42 -2.90 16.91
C PHE A 187 -1.06 -2.60 16.60
N GLU A 188 -1.97 -3.54 16.85
CA GLU A 188 -3.40 -3.35 16.54
C GLU A 188 -4.00 -2.10 17.21
N ARG A 189 -3.64 -1.84 18.47
CA ARG A 189 -4.13 -0.68 19.22
C ARG A 189 -3.63 0.64 18.65
N GLU A 190 -2.35 0.72 18.34
CA GLU A 190 -1.72 1.88 17.74
C GLU A 190 -2.30 2.15 16.34
N LEU A 191 -2.43 1.12 15.51
CA LEU A 191 -3.03 1.23 14.18
C LEU A 191 -4.47 1.73 14.26
N THR A 192 -5.29 1.19 15.15
CA THR A 192 -6.67 1.63 15.35
C THR A 192 -6.72 3.10 15.74
N ALA A 193 -5.91 3.52 16.73
CA ALA A 193 -5.87 4.91 17.18
C ALA A 193 -5.39 5.88 16.08
N ILE A 194 -4.40 5.46 15.27
CA ILE A 194 -3.94 6.25 14.12
C ILE A 194 -5.07 6.36 13.09
N LEU A 195 -5.68 5.26 12.69
CA LEU A 195 -6.77 5.24 11.71
C LEU A 195 -7.95 6.14 12.12
N GLU A 196 -8.25 6.21 13.41
CA GLU A 196 -9.30 7.09 13.97
C GLU A 196 -8.92 8.57 13.95
N SER A 197 -7.63 8.89 13.99
CA SER A 197 -7.12 10.27 13.96
C SER A 197 -7.05 10.85 12.53
N LEU A 198 -7.13 10.01 11.51
CA LEU A 198 -7.00 10.43 10.11
C LEU A 198 -8.34 10.90 9.54
N PRO A 199 -8.32 11.77 8.50
CA PRO A 199 -9.53 12.15 7.78
C PRO A 199 -10.29 10.92 7.27
N LYS A 200 -11.63 10.96 7.35
CA LYS A 200 -12.49 9.91 6.78
C LYS A 200 -12.35 9.82 5.27
N GLU A 201 -12.22 10.99 4.64
CA GLU A 201 -12.04 11.12 3.19
C GLU A 201 -10.55 11.05 2.82
N ARG A 202 -9.99 9.84 2.91
CA ARG A 202 -8.64 9.54 2.47
C ARG A 202 -8.65 8.30 1.60
N GLN A 203 -7.60 8.12 0.85
CA GLN A 203 -7.27 6.84 0.22
C GLN A 203 -6.47 5.98 1.19
N THR A 204 -6.67 4.66 1.14
CA THR A 204 -5.88 3.70 1.92
C THR A 204 -5.39 2.57 1.02
N LEU A 205 -4.08 2.36 0.99
CA LEU A 205 -3.43 1.24 0.31
C LEU A 205 -2.84 0.32 1.39
N LEU A 206 -3.33 -0.90 1.46
CA LEU A 206 -2.92 -1.91 2.43
C LEU A 206 -2.11 -2.99 1.71
N PHE A 207 -0.84 -3.12 2.06
CA PHE A 207 0.07 -4.15 1.53
C PHE A 207 0.32 -5.20 2.60
N SER A 208 0.21 -6.47 2.22
CA SER A 208 0.41 -7.60 3.12
C SER A 208 0.92 -8.82 2.34
N ALA A 209 1.72 -9.66 2.94
CA ALA A 209 2.11 -10.93 2.34
C ALA A 209 0.98 -11.95 2.48
N THR A 210 0.22 -11.87 3.57
CA THR A 210 -0.93 -12.72 3.88
C THR A 210 -2.16 -11.88 4.18
N VAL A 211 -3.35 -12.46 4.05
CA VAL A 211 -4.61 -11.77 4.39
C VAL A 211 -5.35 -12.59 5.46
N PRO A 212 -4.84 -12.59 6.72
CA PRO A 212 -5.53 -13.24 7.83
C PRO A 212 -6.83 -12.50 8.21
N PRO A 213 -7.71 -13.11 9.02
CA PRO A 213 -9.00 -12.50 9.40
C PRO A 213 -8.92 -11.09 9.97
N ASP A 214 -7.83 -10.77 10.68
CA ASP A 214 -7.63 -9.43 11.24
C ASP A 214 -7.35 -8.37 10.16
N ILE A 215 -6.60 -8.72 9.12
CA ILE A 215 -6.40 -7.86 7.95
C ILE A 215 -7.72 -7.67 7.19
N GLU A 216 -8.50 -8.74 6.99
CA GLU A 216 -9.84 -8.62 6.40
C GLU A 216 -10.75 -7.71 7.20
N ARG A 217 -10.72 -7.82 8.54
CA ARG A 217 -11.51 -6.96 9.43
C ARG A 217 -11.14 -5.49 9.27
N ILE A 218 -9.84 -5.17 9.22
CA ILE A 218 -9.36 -3.81 8.97
C ILE A 218 -9.82 -3.35 7.59
N ALA A 219 -9.66 -4.15 6.56
CA ALA A 219 -10.07 -3.82 5.21
C ALA A 219 -11.58 -3.50 5.13
N LYS A 220 -12.43 -4.38 5.70
CA LYS A 220 -13.89 -4.20 5.70
C LYS A 220 -14.36 -3.01 6.53
N SER A 221 -13.69 -2.69 7.65
CA SER A 221 -14.14 -1.64 8.58
C SER A 221 -13.53 -0.26 8.32
N ARG A 222 -12.39 -0.18 7.66
CA ARG A 222 -11.60 1.05 7.55
C ARG A 222 -11.31 1.52 6.12
N LEU A 223 -11.48 0.64 5.11
CA LEU A 223 -11.30 0.96 3.70
C LEU A 223 -12.67 1.16 3.03
N ARG A 224 -12.68 2.00 2.00
CA ARG A 224 -13.89 2.34 1.23
C ARG A 224 -13.91 1.54 -0.06
N THR A 225 -14.75 0.51 -0.11
CA THR A 225 -14.92 -0.36 -1.29
C THR A 225 -13.56 -0.74 -1.93
N PRO A 226 -12.66 -1.40 -1.16
CA PRO A 226 -11.30 -1.63 -1.62
C PRO A 226 -11.24 -2.60 -2.80
N GLU A 227 -10.33 -2.33 -3.73
CA GLU A 227 -9.95 -3.30 -4.76
C GLU A 227 -8.98 -4.33 -4.16
N PHE A 228 -9.22 -5.61 -4.42
CA PHE A 228 -8.34 -6.69 -3.98
C PHE A 228 -7.42 -7.12 -5.11
N ILE A 229 -6.11 -6.99 -4.88
CA ILE A 229 -5.05 -7.32 -5.83
C ILE A 229 -4.22 -8.43 -5.23
N THR A 230 -4.27 -9.63 -5.81
CA THR A 230 -3.46 -10.77 -5.36
C THR A 230 -2.40 -11.09 -6.40
N LEU A 231 -1.15 -11.15 -5.96
CA LEU A 231 0.00 -11.49 -6.77
C LEU A 231 0.58 -12.81 -6.28
N SER A 232 0.19 -13.91 -6.92
CA SER A 232 0.69 -15.24 -6.62
C SER A 232 1.77 -15.63 -7.61
N GLY A 233 3.03 -15.69 -7.17
CA GLY A 233 4.17 -16.03 -8.04
C GLY A 233 4.41 -14.97 -9.12
N ASP A 234 4.63 -15.42 -10.36
CA ASP A 234 4.86 -14.57 -11.53
C ASP A 234 3.56 -14.07 -12.19
N HIS A 235 2.39 -14.39 -11.62
CA HIS A 235 1.08 -14.06 -12.18
C HIS A 235 0.31 -13.07 -11.30
N ILE A 236 -0.37 -12.12 -11.94
CA ILE A 236 -1.31 -11.19 -11.29
C ILE A 236 -2.70 -11.82 -11.39
N GLY A 237 -3.31 -12.14 -10.24
CA GLY A 237 -4.73 -12.44 -10.13
C GLY A 237 -5.45 -11.21 -9.59
N ALA A 238 -6.39 -10.62 -10.35
CA ALA A 238 -7.37 -9.71 -9.80
C ALA A 238 -8.52 -10.56 -9.27
N LEU A 239 -8.67 -10.64 -7.94
CA LEU A 239 -9.88 -11.20 -7.35
C LEU A 239 -10.99 -10.16 -7.51
N ALA A 240 -12.02 -10.55 -8.25
CA ALA A 240 -13.25 -9.78 -8.39
C ALA A 240 -13.82 -9.43 -7.01
N MET A 241 -14.43 -8.26 -6.94
CA MET A 241 -15.08 -7.65 -5.79
C MET A 241 -15.63 -8.65 -4.77
N VAL A 242 -15.32 -8.41 -3.49
CA VAL A 242 -16.08 -9.00 -2.39
C VAL A 242 -17.54 -8.60 -2.57
N GLU A 243 -18.41 -9.58 -2.87
CA GLU A 243 -19.85 -9.41 -2.80
C GLU A 243 -20.19 -8.81 -1.43
N THR A 244 -20.79 -7.65 -1.42
CA THR A 244 -21.27 -7.04 -0.18
C THR A 244 -22.35 -7.94 0.43
N ALA A 245 -22.46 -7.94 1.75
CA ALA A 245 -23.42 -8.80 2.46
C ALA A 245 -24.88 -8.62 1.99
N SER A 246 -25.21 -7.51 1.30
CA SER A 246 -26.53 -7.25 0.71
C SER A 246 -26.84 -8.13 -0.51
N ASP A 247 -25.83 -8.54 -1.28
CA ASP A 247 -26.06 -9.39 -2.46
C ASP A 247 -26.39 -10.85 -2.11
N ARG A 248 -26.18 -11.25 -0.86
CA ARG A 248 -26.55 -12.58 -0.36
C ARG A 248 -27.99 -12.70 0.09
N GLU A 249 -28.62 -11.61 0.53
CA GLU A 249 -30.03 -11.63 0.95
C GLU A 249 -31.01 -11.60 -0.23
N GLU A 250 -30.65 -11.02 -1.36
CA GLU A 250 -31.53 -10.98 -2.55
C GLU A 250 -31.62 -12.30 -3.33
N ARG A 251 -30.73 -13.27 -3.08
CA ARG A 251 -30.77 -14.59 -3.72
C ARG A 251 -31.49 -15.67 -2.91
N LEU A 252 -32.04 -15.34 -1.74
CA LEU A 252 -32.76 -16.26 -0.84
C LEU A 252 -34.25 -15.90 -0.67
N THR A 253 -34.76 -14.95 -1.44
CA THR A 253 -36.19 -14.68 -1.63
C THR A 253 -36.57 -15.01 -3.06
#